data_f24c184f0fa52f3ad0562dc29ff8b540
#
_entry.id   f24c184f0fa52f3ad0562dc29ff8b540
#
_cell.length_a   1.000
_cell.length_b   1.000
_cell.length_c   1.000
_cell.angle_alpha   90.00
_cell.angle_beta   90.00
_cell.angle_gamma   90.00
#
_symmetry.space_group_name_H-M   'P 1'
#
loop_
_entity.id
_entity.type
_entity.pdbx_description
1 polymer ?
#
loop_
_entity_poly.entity_id
_entity_poly.type
_entity_poly.pdbx_seq_one_letter_code
_entity_poly.pdbx_strand_id
1 'polypeptide(L)'
;MASELRDRKHAKAPTEKKKTEEKKDKVLDGSGDATNKETTSQQVQEKTSKRKSKLKVTDETSLSKSWLGALCSKAKYVFLLLFIPPFLNYAALQREVLELKPEGELYDVGWGRKMFLSCQGKGQPSVILDAPTGMSSDVWALVVKKLQEHTNVCVYDRAGLGFSERPLNQSMPVSEPDSQLIEKSEYQGSLFTVESMAEDLHRLISSSSQQPRPLILVGAEIGSLVAQFYTHLYDTDVLGLVLVNPLPDDLFSEAGGVWVQHWFGALGPTYQSLQLGAALGITRLGLLVGALQQPITGDDVPQDVVLRQKYLLCHPRHLSSVVDEHHFINETFSQMRTLRKLRSLPSNISISVLSGNYYDEQMPSHLNKAWAIGEQKLLSKLPPAVQHFVVNGADRHMMYRKPEPIIEAVLRIIRKWQRSKGGGSKKE
;
A
#
# COMPACT_ATOMS: atom_id res chain seq x y z
N MET A 1 36.69 -31.41 35.79
CA MET A 1 37.84 -31.65 34.91
C MET A 1 37.79 -30.53 33.88
N ALA A 2 38.35 -29.40 34.16
CA ALA A 2 39.74 -29.02 34.06
C ALA A 2 40.14 -28.90 32.58
N SER A 3 40.31 -27.60 32.25
CA SER A 3 41.46 -26.90 31.63
C SER A 3 41.72 -27.29 30.17
N GLU A 4 41.83 -26.33 29.28
CA GLU A 4 43.06 -25.54 29.09
C GLU A 4 42.80 -24.27 28.30
N LEU A 5 43.31 -23.17 28.82
CA LEU A 5 43.67 -21.90 28.20
C LEU A 5 44.92 -22.04 27.30
N ARG A 6 45.01 -21.25 26.25
CA ARG A 6 46.20 -20.55 25.71
C ARG A 6 45.80 -19.71 24.48
N ASP A 7 45.79 -18.42 24.63
CA ASP A 7 46.76 -17.35 24.40
C ASP A 7 47.56 -17.38 23.07
N ARG A 8 47.39 -16.30 22.32
CA ARG A 8 48.39 -15.36 21.71
C ARG A 8 47.86 -14.71 20.46
N LYS A 9 47.92 -13.49 20.31
CA LYS A 9 48.71 -12.27 20.36
C LYS A 9 48.47 -11.42 19.10
N HIS A 10 48.21 -10.14 19.35
CA HIS A 10 48.61 -8.94 18.62
C HIS A 10 48.95 -8.96 17.11
N ALA A 11 48.26 -8.10 16.36
CA ALA A 11 48.86 -7.19 15.38
C ALA A 11 47.92 -6.01 15.07
N LYS A 12 48.26 -4.83 15.58
CA LYS A 12 48.61 -3.56 14.96
C LYS A 12 47.67 -3.01 13.87
N ALA A 13 47.10 -1.87 14.25
CA ALA A 13 46.54 -0.85 13.36
C ALA A 13 47.64 -0.15 12.51
N PRO A 14 47.32 0.47 11.43
CA PRO A 14 48.02 1.64 10.94
C PRO A 14 47.13 2.89 10.81
N THR A 15 47.59 3.85 11.52
CA THR A 15 47.64 5.31 11.43
C THR A 15 47.01 6.04 10.28
N GLU A 16 46.25 7.05 10.66
CA GLU A 16 45.84 8.24 9.90
C GLU A 16 47.00 8.94 9.16
N LYS A 17 46.68 9.48 7.98
CA LYS A 17 47.37 10.66 7.43
C LYS A 17 46.32 11.72 7.07
N LYS A 18 46.27 12.73 7.93
CA LYS A 18 45.79 14.08 7.61
C LYS A 18 46.65 14.70 6.52
N LYS A 19 46.03 15.32 5.53
CA LYS A 19 46.65 16.39 4.74
C LYS A 19 45.79 17.62 4.83
N THR A 20 46.37 18.55 5.54
CA THR A 20 46.03 19.97 5.65
C THR A 20 46.69 20.67 4.45
N GLU A 21 45.98 21.48 3.74
CA GLU A 21 46.50 22.58 2.88
C GLU A 21 45.59 23.79 3.01
N GLU A 22 46.08 24.66 3.50
CA GLU A 22 46.39 26.05 3.87
C GLU A 22 45.78 27.04 2.87
N LYS A 23 45.08 28.00 3.49
CA LYS A 23 44.69 29.31 2.98
C LYS A 23 45.88 30.14 2.61
N LYS A 24 45.79 30.96 1.55
CA LYS A 24 46.50 32.22 1.42
C LYS A 24 45.56 33.33 1.02
N ASP A 25 45.29 34.15 2.00
CA ASP A 25 44.83 35.53 1.86
C ASP A 25 45.93 36.41 1.20
N LYS A 26 45.53 37.32 0.31
CA LYS A 26 46.28 38.51 0.05
C LYS A 26 45.33 39.70 -0.09
N VAL A 27 45.34 40.49 0.93
CA VAL A 27 44.93 41.90 1.02
C VAL A 27 46.08 42.76 0.52
N LEU A 28 45.75 43.88 -0.16
CA LEU A 28 46.43 45.17 -0.19
C LEU A 28 45.67 46.02 -1.21
N ASP A 29 44.87 46.99 -0.86
CA ASP A 29 45.11 48.36 -0.33
C ASP A 29 45.86 49.28 -1.27
N GLY A 30 45.28 50.49 -1.52
CA GLY A 30 45.95 51.61 -2.13
C GLY A 30 45.11 52.50 -3.03
N SER A 31 44.34 53.32 -2.52
CA SER A 31 44.02 54.74 -2.52
C SER A 31 44.78 55.66 -3.54
N GLY A 32 44.04 56.64 -3.96
CA GLY A 32 44.61 57.97 -4.43
C GLY A 32 44.10 58.38 -5.81
N ASP A 33 43.27 59.22 -5.91
CA ASP A 33 43.06 60.66 -5.77
C ASP A 33 43.14 61.43 -7.10
N ALA A 34 42.09 62.13 -7.35
CA ALA A 34 41.78 63.43 -7.97
C ALA A 34 42.67 64.07 -9.06
N THR A 35 42.05 64.67 -9.94
CA THR A 35 41.99 66.09 -10.38
C THR A 35 41.95 66.33 -11.89
N ASN A 36 40.87 66.96 -12.31
CA ASN A 36 40.70 68.18 -13.06
C ASN A 36 41.58 68.51 -14.31
N LYS A 37 40.90 68.80 -15.34
CA LYS A 37 40.76 70.13 -16.03
C LYS A 37 40.43 69.91 -17.51
N GLU A 38 39.31 70.39 -17.91
CA GLU A 38 38.97 71.63 -18.67
C GLU A 38 39.72 71.91 -19.98
N THR A 39 38.87 72.16 -20.97
CA THR A 39 38.88 73.21 -22.00
C THR A 39 39.61 72.93 -23.33
N THR A 40 38.94 72.96 -24.40
CA THR A 40 38.78 74.08 -25.34
C THR A 40 38.44 73.58 -26.75
N SER A 41 37.37 74.14 -27.24
CA SER A 41 36.88 74.40 -28.59
C SER A 41 37.88 74.39 -29.75
N GLN A 42 37.52 73.99 -30.92
CA GLN A 42 37.24 74.76 -32.13
C GLN A 42 37.20 73.88 -33.38
N GLN A 43 36.09 73.98 -34.06
CA GLN A 43 35.83 74.09 -35.47
C GLN A 43 36.95 73.73 -36.46
N VAL A 44 36.61 72.97 -37.49
CA VAL A 44 36.63 73.39 -38.92
C VAL A 44 35.96 72.29 -39.78
N GLN A 45 34.96 72.72 -40.45
CA GLN A 45 34.34 72.43 -41.76
C GLN A 45 34.83 71.22 -42.60
N GLU A 46 33.83 70.45 -43.03
CA GLU A 46 33.39 70.18 -44.41
C GLU A 46 34.33 69.41 -45.34
N LYS A 47 33.90 68.18 -45.65
CA LYS A 47 33.80 67.73 -47.05
C LYS A 47 32.84 66.50 -47.16
N THR A 48 31.78 66.74 -47.91
CA THR A 48 30.83 65.80 -48.45
C THR A 48 31.48 64.65 -49.19
N SER A 49 31.09 63.42 -48.79
CA SER A 49 31.10 62.27 -49.68
C SER A 49 29.93 61.38 -49.38
N LYS A 50 28.97 61.34 -50.29
CA LYS A 50 27.80 60.42 -50.30
C LYS A 50 28.29 58.97 -50.32
N ARG A 51 28.15 58.27 -49.22
CA ARG A 51 28.16 56.84 -49.20
C ARG A 51 26.80 56.36 -48.64
N LYS A 52 25.93 55.95 -49.57
CA LYS A 52 24.68 55.27 -49.25
C LYS A 52 25.01 53.98 -48.46
N SER A 53 24.97 54.04 -47.17
CA SER A 53 24.87 52.83 -46.37
C SER A 53 23.41 52.38 -46.36
N LYS A 54 23.10 51.26 -47.07
CA LYS A 54 21.87 50.48 -46.89
C LYS A 54 21.86 50.06 -45.46
N LEU A 55 21.02 50.66 -44.62
CA LEU A 55 20.56 50.05 -43.35
C LEU A 55 19.81 48.78 -43.74
N LYS A 56 20.40 47.61 -43.47
CA LYS A 56 19.67 46.39 -43.37
C LYS A 56 18.83 46.51 -42.11
N VAL A 57 17.56 46.83 -42.27
CA VAL A 57 16.55 46.58 -41.28
C VAL A 57 16.51 45.03 -41.17
N THR A 58 17.19 44.47 -40.21
CA THR A 58 17.04 43.05 -39.85
C THR A 58 15.65 42.91 -39.27
N ASP A 59 14.85 42.15 -39.97
CA ASP A 59 13.46 41.81 -39.66
C ASP A 59 13.44 41.01 -38.37
N GLU A 60 13.35 41.65 -37.19
CA GLU A 60 13.19 40.98 -35.89
C GLU A 60 11.89 40.19 -35.82
N THR A 61 10.96 40.41 -36.73
CA THR A 61 9.68 39.67 -36.79
C THR A 61 9.80 38.27 -37.39
N SER A 62 10.87 37.97 -38.14
CA SER A 62 11.07 36.64 -38.76
C SER A 62 11.68 35.63 -37.81
N LEU A 63 12.53 36.07 -36.85
CA LEU A 63 13.10 35.20 -35.81
C LEU A 63 12.04 34.76 -34.78
N SER A 64 11.12 35.69 -34.41
CA SER A 64 10.04 35.35 -33.46
C SER A 64 9.02 34.35 -34.04
N LYS A 65 8.70 34.45 -35.31
CA LYS A 65 7.81 33.50 -36.00
C LYS A 65 8.42 32.11 -36.16
N SER A 66 9.73 32.02 -36.42
CA SER A 66 10.43 30.74 -36.52
C SER A 66 10.55 30.04 -35.17
N TRP A 67 10.81 30.77 -34.09
CA TRP A 67 10.89 30.22 -32.74
C TRP A 67 9.52 29.79 -32.22
N LEU A 68 8.46 30.58 -32.41
CA LEU A 68 7.08 30.23 -32.10
C LEU A 68 6.60 28.98 -32.89
N GLY A 69 6.95 28.89 -34.16
CA GLY A 69 6.64 27.70 -34.98
C GLY A 69 7.35 26.44 -34.49
N ALA A 70 8.62 26.55 -34.09
CA ALA A 70 9.38 25.46 -33.48
C ALA A 70 8.83 25.08 -32.10
N LEU A 71 8.39 26.05 -31.29
CA LEU A 71 7.76 25.86 -30.00
C LEU A 71 6.39 25.16 -30.15
N CYS A 72 5.54 25.61 -31.06
CA CYS A 72 4.25 25.00 -31.39
C CYS A 72 4.42 23.59 -31.97
N SER A 73 5.45 23.35 -32.77
CA SER A 73 5.75 22.01 -33.28
C SER A 73 6.18 21.04 -32.18
N LYS A 74 6.93 21.49 -31.17
CA LYS A 74 7.30 20.68 -30.00
C LYS A 74 6.13 20.55 -29.01
N ALA A 75 5.35 21.61 -28.83
CA ALA A 75 4.18 21.61 -27.93
C ALA A 75 3.14 20.55 -28.31
N LYS A 76 2.90 20.29 -29.61
CA LYS A 76 1.99 19.23 -30.06
C LYS A 76 2.45 17.83 -29.61
N TYR A 77 3.76 17.55 -29.59
CA TYR A 77 4.25 16.24 -29.12
C TYR A 77 4.15 16.11 -27.60
N VAL A 78 4.38 17.21 -26.87
CA VAL A 78 4.15 17.25 -25.42
C VAL A 78 2.67 17.05 -25.11
N PHE A 79 1.78 17.71 -25.86
CA PHE A 79 0.33 17.53 -25.74
C PHE A 79 -0.08 16.07 -26.02
N LEU A 80 0.41 15.47 -27.11
CA LEU A 80 0.13 14.07 -27.45
C LEU A 80 0.62 13.12 -26.34
N LEU A 81 1.83 13.35 -25.83
CA LEU A 81 2.41 12.54 -24.74
C LEU A 81 1.63 12.69 -23.43
N LEU A 82 1.05 13.86 -23.17
CA LEU A 82 0.32 14.17 -21.95
C LEU A 82 -1.13 13.61 -21.98
N PHE A 83 -1.78 13.59 -23.15
CA PHE A 83 -3.19 13.24 -23.26
C PHE A 83 -3.47 11.84 -23.80
N ILE A 84 -2.61 11.29 -24.67
CA ILE A 84 -2.84 9.96 -25.24
C ILE A 84 -2.77 8.85 -24.19
N PRO A 85 -1.72 8.75 -23.33
CA PRO A 85 -1.64 7.65 -22.38
C PRO A 85 -2.78 7.62 -21.34
N PRO A 86 -3.20 8.76 -20.73
CA PRO A 86 -4.37 8.78 -19.85
C PRO A 86 -5.65 8.34 -20.55
N PHE A 87 -5.87 8.83 -21.81
CA PHE A 87 -7.04 8.46 -22.59
C PHE A 87 -7.07 6.97 -22.92
N LEU A 88 -5.95 6.40 -23.37
CA LEU A 88 -5.83 4.97 -23.64
C LEU A 88 -6.02 4.14 -22.37
N ASN A 89 -5.45 4.58 -21.25
CA ASN A 89 -5.66 3.92 -19.96
C ASN A 89 -7.13 3.94 -19.56
N TYR A 90 -7.81 5.09 -19.67
CA TYR A 90 -9.23 5.21 -19.38
C TYR A 90 -10.08 4.28 -20.26
N ALA A 91 -9.85 4.28 -21.57
CA ALA A 91 -10.58 3.43 -22.52
C ALA A 91 -10.35 1.93 -22.24
N ALA A 92 -9.11 1.55 -21.91
CA ALA A 92 -8.78 0.18 -21.52
C ALA A 92 -9.48 -0.24 -20.22
N LEU A 93 -9.49 0.62 -19.19
CA LEU A 93 -10.15 0.34 -17.91
C LEU A 93 -11.66 0.12 -18.09
N GLN A 94 -12.34 0.90 -18.97
CA GLN A 94 -13.77 0.73 -19.24
C GLN A 94 -14.09 -0.64 -19.88
N ARG A 95 -13.20 -1.17 -20.71
CA ARG A 95 -13.36 -2.50 -21.32
C ARG A 95 -13.00 -3.60 -20.30
N GLU A 96 -11.86 -3.46 -19.65
CA GLU A 96 -11.30 -4.47 -18.74
C GLU A 96 -12.22 -4.73 -17.54
N VAL A 97 -12.93 -3.73 -17.02
CA VAL A 97 -13.87 -3.94 -15.90
C VAL A 97 -14.99 -4.91 -16.25
N LEU A 98 -15.39 -4.98 -17.50
CA LEU A 98 -16.44 -5.90 -17.97
C LEU A 98 -15.90 -7.31 -18.23
N GLU A 99 -14.66 -7.41 -18.71
CA GLU A 99 -14.01 -8.67 -19.07
C GLU A 99 -13.37 -9.38 -17.87
N LEU A 100 -12.85 -8.62 -16.89
CA LEU A 100 -12.02 -9.14 -15.80
C LEU A 100 -12.75 -9.25 -14.46
N LYS A 101 -14.03 -8.82 -14.38
CA LYS A 101 -14.78 -8.93 -13.13
C LYS A 101 -14.86 -10.41 -12.71
N PRO A 102 -14.39 -10.75 -11.47
CA PRO A 102 -14.48 -12.12 -10.97
C PRO A 102 -15.94 -12.51 -10.69
N GLU A 103 -16.19 -13.81 -10.55
CA GLU A 103 -17.49 -14.31 -10.10
C GLU A 103 -17.77 -13.80 -8.68
N GLY A 104 -18.92 -13.19 -8.48
CA GLY A 104 -19.35 -12.59 -7.23
C GLY A 104 -20.31 -11.43 -7.45
N GLU A 105 -20.78 -10.86 -6.36
CA GLU A 105 -21.81 -9.82 -6.35
C GLU A 105 -21.37 -8.60 -5.53
N LEU A 106 -22.02 -7.48 -5.81
CA LEU A 106 -21.86 -6.24 -5.06
C LEU A 106 -23.05 -6.10 -4.10
N TYR A 107 -22.74 -6.04 -2.78
CA TYR A 107 -23.72 -5.86 -1.72
C TYR A 107 -23.65 -4.45 -1.15
N ASP A 108 -24.80 -3.84 -0.93
CA ASP A 108 -24.87 -2.54 -0.27
C ASP A 108 -24.62 -2.72 1.23
N VAL A 109 -23.55 -2.09 1.71
CA VAL A 109 -23.17 -2.07 3.13
C VAL A 109 -23.65 -0.80 3.84
N GLY A 110 -24.55 -0.06 3.22
CA GLY A 110 -25.09 1.20 3.70
C GLY A 110 -24.31 2.42 3.21
N TRP A 111 -24.95 3.58 3.30
CA TRP A 111 -24.37 4.86 2.87
C TRP A 111 -24.03 4.92 1.37
N GLY A 112 -24.73 4.12 0.53
CA GLY A 112 -24.46 4.01 -0.91
C GLY A 112 -23.10 3.36 -1.25
N ARG A 113 -22.52 2.60 -0.33
CA ARG A 113 -21.26 1.87 -0.53
C ARG A 113 -21.57 0.42 -0.91
N LYS A 114 -21.04 -0.03 -2.03
CA LYS A 114 -21.18 -1.42 -2.46
C LYS A 114 -19.84 -2.14 -2.38
N MET A 115 -19.84 -3.27 -1.68
CA MET A 115 -18.66 -4.12 -1.53
C MET A 115 -18.82 -5.43 -2.29
N PHE A 116 -17.73 -5.82 -2.93
CA PHE A 116 -17.64 -7.09 -3.64
C PHE A 116 -17.48 -8.25 -2.68
N LEU A 117 -18.24 -9.30 -2.93
CA LEU A 117 -18.19 -10.57 -2.21
C LEU A 117 -18.34 -11.73 -3.20
N SER A 118 -17.52 -12.74 -3.03
CA SER A 118 -17.59 -14.00 -3.76
C SER A 118 -17.52 -15.17 -2.79
N CYS A 119 -18.51 -16.03 -2.80
CA CYS A 119 -18.55 -17.25 -1.98
C CYS A 119 -18.57 -18.49 -2.86
N GLN A 120 -17.73 -19.45 -2.57
CA GLN A 120 -17.58 -20.72 -3.29
C GLN A 120 -17.60 -21.90 -2.33
N GLY A 121 -18.00 -23.06 -2.81
CA GLY A 121 -18.19 -24.23 -1.96
C GLY A 121 -19.53 -24.22 -1.21
N LYS A 122 -19.73 -25.19 -0.33
CA LYS A 122 -20.97 -25.37 0.46
C LYS A 122 -20.66 -25.96 1.83
N GLY A 123 -21.51 -25.66 2.81
CA GLY A 123 -21.40 -26.24 4.14
C GLY A 123 -21.10 -25.24 5.24
N GLN A 124 -20.80 -25.76 6.40
CA GLN A 124 -20.47 -25.02 7.62
C GLN A 124 -19.20 -25.61 8.25
N PRO A 125 -18.40 -24.79 8.92
CA PRO A 125 -18.49 -23.33 9.11
C PRO A 125 -18.17 -22.59 7.83
N SER A 126 -18.59 -21.32 7.71
CA SER A 126 -18.12 -20.46 6.60
C SER A 126 -16.76 -19.85 6.90
N VAL A 127 -15.89 -19.82 5.90
CA VAL A 127 -14.57 -19.21 5.98
C VAL A 127 -14.60 -17.87 5.26
N ILE A 128 -14.18 -16.79 5.93
CA ILE A 128 -14.08 -15.46 5.36
C ILE A 128 -12.60 -15.07 5.27
N LEU A 129 -12.14 -14.72 4.07
CA LEU A 129 -10.74 -14.39 3.80
C LEU A 129 -10.58 -12.89 3.56
N ASP A 130 -9.74 -12.23 4.36
CA ASP A 130 -9.43 -10.80 4.25
C ASP A 130 -7.97 -10.58 3.82
N ALA A 131 -7.79 -9.75 2.80
CA ALA A 131 -6.52 -9.54 2.11
C ALA A 131 -5.50 -8.71 2.93
N PRO A 132 -4.20 -8.74 2.57
CA PRO A 132 -3.19 -7.85 3.11
C PRO A 132 -3.47 -6.37 2.79
N THR A 133 -2.67 -5.48 3.39
CA THR A 133 -2.76 -4.03 3.18
C THR A 133 -2.66 -3.67 1.70
N GLY A 134 -3.65 -2.93 1.20
CA GLY A 134 -3.69 -2.45 -0.17
C GLY A 134 -3.93 -3.51 -1.26
N MET A 135 -4.21 -4.75 -0.90
CA MET A 135 -4.42 -5.84 -1.85
C MET A 135 -5.90 -6.21 -1.98
N SER A 136 -6.28 -6.77 -3.13
CA SER A 136 -7.60 -7.34 -3.39
C SER A 136 -7.69 -8.79 -2.95
N SER A 137 -8.90 -9.33 -2.95
CA SER A 137 -9.21 -10.73 -2.66
C SER A 137 -8.50 -11.76 -3.55
N ASP A 138 -7.98 -11.34 -4.70
CA ASP A 138 -7.23 -12.19 -5.63
C ASP A 138 -6.03 -12.92 -5.00
N VAL A 139 -5.46 -12.38 -3.92
CA VAL A 139 -4.35 -13.03 -3.18
C VAL A 139 -4.72 -14.40 -2.64
N TRP A 140 -6.01 -14.65 -2.47
CA TRP A 140 -6.56 -15.89 -1.90
C TRP A 140 -6.95 -16.93 -2.93
N ALA A 141 -6.75 -16.68 -4.24
CA ALA A 141 -7.23 -17.56 -5.31
C ALA A 141 -6.84 -19.03 -5.12
N LEU A 142 -5.59 -19.32 -4.72
CA LEU A 142 -5.12 -20.68 -4.49
C LEU A 142 -5.70 -21.30 -3.22
N VAL A 143 -5.91 -20.50 -2.17
CA VAL A 143 -6.53 -20.93 -0.91
C VAL A 143 -8.00 -21.26 -1.14
N VAL A 144 -8.75 -20.39 -1.82
CA VAL A 144 -10.16 -20.60 -2.17
C VAL A 144 -10.33 -21.89 -2.97
N LYS A 145 -9.52 -22.06 -4.03
CA LYS A 145 -9.56 -23.25 -4.92
C LYS A 145 -9.50 -24.57 -4.14
N LYS A 146 -8.80 -24.60 -3.02
CA LYS A 146 -8.65 -25.81 -2.19
C LYS A 146 -9.71 -25.90 -1.09
N LEU A 147 -10.00 -24.81 -0.39
CA LEU A 147 -10.93 -24.84 0.72
C LEU A 147 -12.38 -25.00 0.29
N GLN A 148 -12.78 -24.55 -0.90
CA GLN A 148 -14.14 -24.70 -1.44
C GLN A 148 -14.60 -26.17 -1.55
N GLU A 149 -13.68 -27.11 -1.62
CA GLU A 149 -13.95 -28.55 -1.64
C GLU A 149 -14.45 -29.07 -0.28
N HIS A 150 -14.21 -28.33 0.80
CA HIS A 150 -14.45 -28.76 2.18
C HIS A 150 -15.53 -27.97 2.91
N THR A 151 -15.76 -26.72 2.53
CA THR A 151 -16.69 -25.83 3.21
C THR A 151 -17.06 -24.63 2.33
N ASN A 152 -17.96 -23.76 2.83
CA ASN A 152 -18.25 -22.50 2.19
C ASN A 152 -17.11 -21.51 2.46
N VAL A 153 -16.53 -20.95 1.40
CA VAL A 153 -15.38 -20.01 1.46
C VAL A 153 -15.74 -18.73 0.74
N CYS A 154 -15.61 -17.62 1.43
CA CYS A 154 -15.93 -16.31 0.92
C CYS A 154 -14.69 -15.42 0.93
N VAL A 155 -14.49 -14.69 -0.16
CA VAL A 155 -13.52 -13.60 -0.29
C VAL A 155 -14.27 -12.31 -0.55
N TYR A 156 -13.75 -11.21 -0.07
CA TYR A 156 -14.31 -9.90 -0.31
C TYR A 156 -13.22 -8.85 -0.52
N ASP A 157 -13.56 -7.77 -1.18
CA ASP A 157 -12.69 -6.62 -1.32
C ASP A 157 -13.14 -5.53 -0.34
N ARG A 158 -12.20 -4.98 0.44
CA ARG A 158 -12.48 -3.84 1.32
C ARG A 158 -12.86 -2.62 0.50
N ALA A 159 -13.51 -1.64 1.13
CA ALA A 159 -14.04 -0.45 0.47
C ALA A 159 -13.00 0.25 -0.42
N GLY A 160 -13.32 0.38 -1.71
CA GLY A 160 -12.47 1.00 -2.72
C GLY A 160 -11.30 0.17 -3.24
N LEU A 161 -11.06 -1.03 -2.70
CA LEU A 161 -10.09 -1.98 -3.25
C LEU A 161 -10.77 -2.95 -4.21
N GLY A 162 -9.96 -3.55 -5.07
CA GLY A 162 -10.44 -4.58 -6.01
C GLY A 162 -11.62 -4.10 -6.84
N PHE A 163 -12.74 -4.81 -6.70
CA PHE A 163 -14.01 -4.52 -7.37
C PHE A 163 -15.06 -3.87 -6.45
N SER A 164 -14.69 -3.56 -5.20
CA SER A 164 -15.54 -2.77 -4.29
C SER A 164 -15.55 -1.31 -4.69
N GLU A 165 -16.70 -0.67 -4.55
CA GLU A 165 -16.84 0.75 -4.83
C GLU A 165 -16.10 1.57 -3.76
N ARG A 166 -15.38 2.58 -4.22
CA ARG A 166 -14.83 3.58 -3.30
C ARG A 166 -15.95 4.48 -2.81
N PRO A 167 -16.02 4.75 -1.50
CA PRO A 167 -17.00 5.70 -0.96
C PRO A 167 -16.87 7.02 -1.71
N LEU A 168 -17.95 7.45 -2.34
CA LEU A 168 -18.01 8.79 -2.92
C LEU A 168 -18.03 9.78 -1.77
N ASN A 169 -17.36 10.92 -1.94
CA ASN A 169 -17.58 12.09 -1.12
C ASN A 169 -19.02 12.56 -1.35
N GLN A 170 -19.99 11.88 -0.75
CA GLN A 170 -21.33 12.43 -0.70
C GLN A 170 -21.22 13.70 0.15
N SER A 171 -21.23 14.84 -0.54
CA SER A 171 -21.60 16.08 0.10
C SER A 171 -22.97 15.85 0.70
N MET A 172 -23.06 15.64 2.01
CA MET A 172 -24.30 15.84 2.75
C MET A 172 -24.90 17.16 2.23
N PRO A 173 -26.22 17.24 2.01
CA PRO A 173 -26.83 18.49 1.60
C PRO A 173 -26.46 19.56 2.64
N VAL A 174 -25.63 20.51 2.17
CA VAL A 174 -25.10 21.59 3.00
C VAL A 174 -26.23 22.49 3.42
N SER A 175 -26.53 22.48 4.69
CA SER A 175 -27.42 23.52 5.30
C SER A 175 -26.70 24.50 6.23
N GLU A 176 -25.34 24.41 6.37
CA GLU A 176 -24.61 25.46 7.14
C GLU A 176 -23.12 25.56 6.77
N PRO A 177 -22.51 26.76 6.65
CA PRO A 177 -21.26 26.91 5.91
C PRO A 177 -19.92 26.75 6.64
N ASP A 178 -19.79 26.75 7.96
CA ASP A 178 -18.48 27.01 8.56
C ASP A 178 -17.85 25.94 9.51
N SER A 179 -18.59 24.95 9.97
CA SER A 179 -18.01 23.88 10.82
C SER A 179 -17.74 22.55 10.11
N GLN A 180 -18.11 22.43 8.85
CA GLN A 180 -18.27 21.15 8.14
C GLN A 180 -16.99 20.63 7.42
N LEU A 181 -15.97 21.45 7.23
CA LEU A 181 -14.76 21.03 6.52
C LEU A 181 -13.88 20.11 7.38
N ILE A 182 -13.84 20.33 8.68
CA ILE A 182 -13.06 19.52 9.63
C ILE A 182 -13.78 18.18 9.84
N GLU A 183 -15.09 18.18 10.07
CA GLU A 183 -15.88 16.95 10.23
C GLU A 183 -15.89 16.07 8.96
N LYS A 184 -15.90 16.67 7.76
CA LYS A 184 -15.81 15.92 6.49
C LYS A 184 -14.47 15.22 6.32
N SER A 185 -13.37 15.87 6.66
CA SER A 185 -12.03 15.28 6.57
C SER A 185 -11.87 14.15 7.58
N GLU A 186 -12.36 14.34 8.80
CA GLU A 186 -12.29 13.37 9.88
C GLU A 186 -13.19 12.15 9.60
N TYR A 187 -14.41 12.34 9.13
CA TYR A 187 -15.31 11.25 8.73
C TYR A 187 -14.77 10.44 7.54
N GLN A 188 -14.16 11.07 6.55
CA GLN A 188 -13.58 10.38 5.41
C GLN A 188 -12.34 9.57 5.81
N GLY A 189 -11.53 10.09 6.73
CA GLY A 189 -10.38 9.38 7.29
C GLY A 189 -10.79 8.13 8.06
N SER A 190 -11.90 8.17 8.77
CA SER A 190 -12.41 7.04 9.55
C SER A 190 -12.80 5.81 8.72
N LEU A 191 -13.08 5.96 7.42
CA LEU A 191 -13.49 4.85 6.54
C LEU A 191 -12.39 3.83 6.24
N PHE A 192 -11.12 4.20 6.41
CA PHE A 192 -9.96 3.35 6.14
C PHE A 192 -9.27 2.87 7.42
N THR A 193 -10.00 2.84 8.54
CA THR A 193 -9.53 2.31 9.81
C THR A 193 -10.10 0.92 10.08
N VAL A 194 -9.45 0.17 10.97
CA VAL A 194 -9.84 -1.20 11.31
C VAL A 194 -11.26 -1.29 11.86
N GLU A 195 -11.72 -0.30 12.61
CA GLU A 195 -13.08 -0.23 13.15
C GLU A 195 -14.11 -0.17 12.02
N SER A 196 -13.93 0.76 11.08
CA SER A 196 -14.82 0.91 9.93
C SER A 196 -14.78 -0.33 9.02
N MET A 197 -13.59 -0.90 8.79
CA MET A 197 -13.44 -2.13 8.00
C MET A 197 -14.18 -3.32 8.64
N ALA A 198 -14.12 -3.46 9.97
CA ALA A 198 -14.81 -4.54 10.69
C ALA A 198 -16.34 -4.34 10.68
N GLU A 199 -16.81 -3.09 10.77
CA GLU A 199 -18.23 -2.75 10.65
C GLU A 199 -18.74 -3.00 9.22
N ASP A 200 -17.98 -2.62 8.20
CA ASP A 200 -18.30 -2.89 6.79
C ASP A 200 -18.38 -4.40 6.53
N LEU A 201 -17.45 -5.18 7.07
CA LEU A 201 -17.49 -6.64 6.98
C LEU A 201 -18.75 -7.21 7.65
N HIS A 202 -19.13 -6.70 8.83
CA HIS A 202 -20.35 -7.14 9.52
C HIS A 202 -21.60 -6.83 8.69
N ARG A 203 -21.69 -5.66 8.12
CA ARG A 203 -22.81 -5.26 7.25
C ARG A 203 -22.83 -6.11 5.96
N LEU A 204 -21.66 -6.39 5.36
CA LEU A 204 -21.52 -7.24 4.18
C LEU A 204 -22.03 -8.66 4.44
N ILE A 205 -21.62 -9.27 5.55
CA ILE A 205 -22.09 -10.61 5.97
C ILE A 205 -23.59 -10.60 6.24
N SER A 206 -24.11 -9.54 6.85
CA SER A 206 -25.53 -9.41 7.17
C SER A 206 -26.40 -9.20 5.93
N SER A 207 -25.91 -8.44 4.94
CA SER A 207 -26.64 -8.14 3.70
C SER A 207 -26.67 -9.32 2.73
N SER A 208 -25.59 -10.13 2.67
CA SER A 208 -25.46 -11.18 1.66
C SER A 208 -26.14 -12.49 2.02
N SER A 209 -26.28 -12.80 3.31
CA SER A 209 -26.83 -14.08 3.85
C SER A 209 -26.21 -15.37 3.26
N GLN A 210 -25.07 -15.25 2.54
CA GLN A 210 -24.40 -16.41 1.90
C GLN A 210 -23.44 -17.16 2.83
N GLN A 211 -23.26 -16.67 4.07
CA GLN A 211 -22.29 -17.20 5.03
C GLN A 211 -23.00 -17.82 6.23
N PRO A 212 -23.38 -19.09 6.14
CA PRO A 212 -23.94 -19.78 7.30
C PRO A 212 -22.94 -19.82 8.46
N ARG A 213 -23.39 -19.40 9.65
CA ARG A 213 -22.59 -19.41 10.87
C ARG A 213 -22.38 -20.84 11.42
N PRO A 214 -21.32 -21.08 12.19
CA PRO A 214 -20.31 -20.13 12.66
C PRO A 214 -19.28 -19.77 11.60
N LEU A 215 -18.53 -18.68 11.82
CA LEU A 215 -17.52 -18.14 10.92
C LEU A 215 -16.10 -18.52 11.35
N ILE A 216 -15.22 -18.79 10.39
CA ILE A 216 -13.78 -18.79 10.57
C ILE A 216 -13.24 -17.58 9.81
N LEU A 217 -12.58 -16.64 10.50
CA LEU A 217 -11.98 -15.48 9.88
C LEU A 217 -10.50 -15.73 9.64
N VAL A 218 -10.08 -15.52 8.41
CA VAL A 218 -8.68 -15.63 7.96
C VAL A 218 -8.24 -14.27 7.47
N GLY A 219 -7.28 -13.67 8.12
CA GLY A 219 -6.79 -12.34 7.73
C GLY A 219 -5.28 -12.31 7.58
N ALA A 220 -4.80 -11.59 6.57
CA ALA A 220 -3.39 -11.32 6.39
C ALA A 220 -3.07 -9.84 6.64
N GLU A 221 -1.95 -9.55 7.29
CA GLU A 221 -1.52 -8.20 7.65
C GLU A 221 -2.65 -7.36 8.30
N ILE A 222 -3.14 -6.28 7.64
CA ILE A 222 -4.27 -5.48 8.15
C ILE A 222 -5.54 -6.31 8.26
N GLY A 223 -5.80 -7.25 7.35
CA GLY A 223 -6.93 -8.17 7.42
C GLY A 223 -6.92 -9.00 8.71
N SER A 224 -5.73 -9.27 9.29
CA SER A 224 -5.62 -9.92 10.59
C SER A 224 -6.09 -9.02 11.74
N LEU A 225 -5.92 -7.70 11.62
CA LEU A 225 -6.44 -6.73 12.59
C LEU A 225 -7.96 -6.61 12.46
N VAL A 226 -8.48 -6.57 11.23
CA VAL A 226 -9.93 -6.56 10.96
C VAL A 226 -10.59 -7.81 11.55
N ALA A 227 -10.02 -9.00 11.32
CA ALA A 227 -10.53 -10.25 11.86
C ALA A 227 -10.55 -10.26 13.40
N GLN A 228 -9.50 -9.74 14.04
CA GLN A 228 -9.45 -9.59 15.50
C GLN A 228 -10.47 -8.57 16.00
N PHE A 229 -10.56 -7.40 15.35
CA PHE A 229 -11.51 -6.34 15.72
C PHE A 229 -12.95 -6.82 15.60
N TYR A 230 -13.29 -7.46 14.48
CA TYR A 230 -14.59 -8.13 14.28
C TYR A 230 -14.91 -9.10 15.41
N THR A 231 -13.95 -9.95 15.77
CA THR A 231 -14.13 -10.97 16.81
C THR A 231 -14.36 -10.37 18.20
N HIS A 232 -13.76 -9.21 18.49
CA HIS A 232 -14.02 -8.52 19.75
C HIS A 232 -15.46 -7.98 19.83
N LEU A 233 -16.07 -7.62 18.71
CA LEU A 233 -17.43 -7.09 18.65
C LEU A 233 -18.49 -8.17 18.51
N TYR A 234 -18.21 -9.22 17.73
CA TYR A 234 -19.18 -10.24 17.28
C TYR A 234 -18.69 -11.65 17.57
N ASP A 235 -18.20 -11.88 18.79
CA ASP A 235 -17.57 -13.14 19.23
C ASP A 235 -18.48 -14.37 19.13
N THR A 236 -19.79 -14.20 19.28
CA THR A 236 -20.78 -15.29 19.18
C THR A 236 -20.85 -15.90 17.78
N ASP A 237 -20.48 -15.17 16.76
CA ASP A 237 -20.49 -15.62 15.37
C ASP A 237 -19.22 -16.36 14.97
N VAL A 238 -18.12 -16.17 15.73
CA VAL A 238 -16.77 -16.58 15.34
C VAL A 238 -16.36 -17.88 16.03
N LEU A 239 -16.03 -18.89 15.25
CA LEU A 239 -15.50 -20.17 15.68
C LEU A 239 -13.98 -20.14 15.85
N GLY A 240 -13.29 -19.45 14.98
CA GLY A 240 -11.84 -19.38 14.98
C GLY A 240 -11.24 -18.29 14.12
N LEU A 241 -9.97 -17.99 14.42
CA LEU A 241 -9.14 -17.03 13.70
C LEU A 241 -7.91 -17.73 13.13
N VAL A 242 -7.56 -17.39 11.88
CA VAL A 242 -6.29 -17.72 11.27
C VAL A 242 -5.63 -16.40 10.85
N LEU A 243 -4.57 -16.03 11.54
CA LEU A 243 -3.85 -14.77 11.34
C LEU A 243 -2.55 -15.04 10.57
N VAL A 244 -2.43 -14.51 9.37
CA VAL A 244 -1.32 -14.76 8.46
C VAL A 244 -0.42 -13.52 8.43
N ASN A 245 0.83 -13.67 8.86
CA ASN A 245 1.77 -12.56 9.03
C ASN A 245 1.08 -11.33 9.64
N PRO A 246 0.46 -11.46 10.83
CA PRO A 246 -0.39 -10.43 11.38
C PRO A 246 0.40 -9.14 11.62
N LEU A 247 -0.17 -8.02 11.22
CA LEU A 247 0.44 -6.70 11.38
C LEU A 247 0.50 -6.32 12.87
N PRO A 248 1.71 -6.13 13.45
CA PRO A 248 1.83 -5.77 14.85
C PRO A 248 1.41 -4.30 15.09
N ASP A 249 0.49 -4.06 16.03
CA ASP A 249 0.00 -2.73 16.36
C ASP A 249 1.04 -1.82 17.07
N ASP A 250 2.16 -2.39 17.54
CA ASP A 250 3.30 -1.66 18.11
C ASP A 250 4.47 -1.53 17.13
N LEU A 251 4.33 -1.94 15.86
CA LEU A 251 5.39 -2.00 14.86
C LEU A 251 6.19 -0.70 14.75
N PHE A 252 5.50 0.44 14.85
CA PHE A 252 6.11 1.75 14.70
C PHE A 252 6.91 2.22 15.90
N SER A 253 6.75 1.60 17.05
CA SER A 253 7.56 1.86 18.24
C SER A 253 8.78 0.95 18.35
N GLU A 254 8.89 -0.08 17.51
CA GLU A 254 9.97 -1.05 17.58
C GLU A 254 11.25 -0.56 16.91
N ALA A 255 12.40 -1.03 17.42
CA ALA A 255 13.74 -0.81 16.86
C ALA A 255 14.02 0.67 16.47
N GLY A 256 13.59 1.62 17.31
CA GLY A 256 13.79 3.05 17.04
C GLY A 256 12.93 3.63 15.94
N GLY A 257 11.79 3.01 15.62
CA GLY A 257 10.83 3.53 14.65
C GLY A 257 11.25 3.33 13.19
N VAL A 258 12.12 2.37 12.89
CA VAL A 258 12.58 2.10 11.50
C VAL A 258 11.43 1.83 10.54
N TRP A 259 10.33 1.23 11.03
CA TRP A 259 9.14 0.99 10.24
C TRP A 259 8.33 2.26 9.94
N VAL A 260 8.36 3.26 10.81
CA VAL A 260 7.74 4.57 10.54
C VAL A 260 8.38 5.20 9.31
N GLN A 261 9.73 5.23 9.28
CA GLN A 261 10.47 5.77 8.16
C GLN A 261 10.22 4.97 6.87
N HIS A 262 10.20 3.64 6.95
CA HIS A 262 9.92 2.79 5.79
C HIS A 262 8.47 2.97 5.30
N TRP A 263 7.49 2.97 6.20
CA TRP A 263 6.07 3.06 5.87
C TRP A 263 5.69 4.40 5.24
N PHE A 264 6.03 5.51 5.91
CA PHE A 264 5.67 6.85 5.46
C PHE A 264 6.71 7.47 4.52
N GLY A 265 7.96 7.07 4.59
CA GLY A 265 9.05 7.62 3.77
C GLY A 265 9.33 6.85 2.47
N ALA A 266 8.94 5.57 2.39
CA ALA A 266 9.15 4.74 1.19
C ALA A 266 7.84 4.19 0.62
N LEU A 267 7.06 3.40 1.39
CA LEU A 267 5.86 2.74 0.87
C LEU A 267 4.78 3.77 0.47
N GLY A 268 4.46 4.72 1.34
CA GLY A 268 3.46 5.76 1.05
C GLY A 268 3.77 6.53 -0.25
N PRO A 269 4.96 7.16 -0.40
CA PRO A 269 5.35 7.83 -1.64
C PRO A 269 5.37 6.91 -2.86
N THR A 270 5.71 5.62 -2.70
CA THR A 270 5.67 4.66 -3.81
C THR A 270 4.25 4.46 -4.31
N TYR A 271 3.27 4.22 -3.41
CA TYR A 271 1.88 4.06 -3.81
C TYR A 271 1.26 5.36 -4.37
N GLN A 272 1.63 6.53 -3.82
CA GLN A 272 1.22 7.82 -4.38
C GLN A 272 1.78 8.02 -5.80
N SER A 273 3.03 7.62 -6.04
CA SER A 273 3.64 7.68 -7.37
C SER A 273 2.96 6.71 -8.35
N LEU A 274 2.61 5.51 -7.91
CA LEU A 274 1.84 4.54 -8.71
C LEU A 274 0.44 5.08 -9.03
N GLN A 275 -0.24 5.70 -8.05
CA GLN A 275 -1.55 6.34 -8.24
C GLN A 275 -1.49 7.44 -9.30
N LEU A 276 -0.49 8.33 -9.21
CA LEU A 276 -0.27 9.37 -10.21
C LEU A 276 0.08 8.75 -11.57
N GLY A 277 0.97 7.77 -11.60
CA GLY A 277 1.34 7.04 -12.80
C GLY A 277 0.14 6.34 -13.47
N ALA A 278 -0.78 5.78 -12.69
CA ALA A 278 -2.02 5.19 -13.20
C ALA A 278 -2.96 6.26 -13.76
N ALA A 279 -3.11 7.40 -13.09
CA ALA A 279 -3.91 8.52 -13.59
C ALA A 279 -3.38 9.08 -14.92
N LEU A 280 -2.05 9.12 -15.09
CA LEU A 280 -1.38 9.56 -16.31
C LEU A 280 -1.21 8.45 -17.37
N GLY A 281 -1.65 7.21 -17.09
CA GLY A 281 -1.48 6.06 -17.98
C GLY A 281 -0.03 5.52 -18.06
N ILE A 282 0.89 6.08 -17.28
CA ILE A 282 2.32 5.70 -17.26
C ILE A 282 2.48 4.28 -16.69
N THR A 283 1.72 3.92 -15.65
CA THR A 283 1.75 2.58 -15.06
C THR A 283 1.43 1.51 -16.10
N ARG A 284 0.44 1.73 -16.96
CA ARG A 284 0.10 0.81 -18.06
C ARG A 284 1.24 0.65 -19.04
N LEU A 285 1.89 1.74 -19.41
CA LEU A 285 3.08 1.68 -20.29
C LEU A 285 4.21 0.90 -19.62
N GLY A 286 4.45 1.13 -18.34
CA GLY A 286 5.46 0.38 -17.56
C GLY A 286 5.20 -1.12 -17.52
N LEU A 287 3.93 -1.53 -17.38
CA LEU A 287 3.52 -2.95 -17.45
C LEU A 287 3.70 -3.54 -18.85
N LEU A 288 3.38 -2.77 -19.90
CA LEU A 288 3.52 -3.22 -21.30
C LEU A 288 4.97 -3.44 -21.71
N VAL A 289 5.90 -2.59 -21.25
CA VAL A 289 7.34 -2.72 -21.55
C VAL A 289 8.08 -3.60 -20.55
N GLY A 290 7.38 -4.19 -19.56
CA GLY A 290 7.99 -5.04 -18.54
C GLY A 290 8.82 -4.30 -17.48
N ALA A 291 8.73 -2.97 -17.40
CA ALA A 291 9.39 -2.17 -16.37
C ALA A 291 8.69 -2.25 -15.01
N LEU A 292 7.42 -2.63 -14.98
CA LEU A 292 6.63 -2.91 -13.80
C LEU A 292 6.07 -4.33 -13.86
N GLN A 293 5.88 -4.95 -12.70
CA GLN A 293 5.25 -6.25 -12.56
C GLN A 293 4.06 -6.15 -11.60
N GLN A 294 3.08 -7.03 -11.77
CA GLN A 294 1.98 -7.17 -10.83
C GLN A 294 2.47 -7.76 -9.50
N PRO A 295 1.80 -7.45 -8.36
CA PRO A 295 2.24 -7.88 -7.03
C PRO A 295 2.11 -9.38 -6.79
N ILE A 296 1.11 -10.05 -7.38
CA ILE A 296 0.88 -11.49 -7.22
C ILE A 296 1.64 -12.23 -8.32
N THR A 297 2.69 -12.95 -7.91
CA THR A 297 3.57 -13.69 -8.83
C THR A 297 3.76 -15.12 -8.33
N GLY A 298 3.76 -16.10 -9.23
CA GLY A 298 3.96 -17.51 -8.95
C GLY A 298 3.51 -18.37 -10.14
N ASP A 299 4.07 -19.56 -10.26
CA ASP A 299 3.80 -20.46 -11.40
C ASP A 299 2.36 -21.01 -11.37
N ASP A 300 1.79 -21.17 -10.18
CA ASP A 300 0.44 -21.70 -9.97
C ASP A 300 -0.65 -20.60 -9.98
N VAL A 301 -0.27 -19.32 -10.10
CA VAL A 301 -1.22 -18.20 -10.09
C VAL A 301 -2.04 -18.21 -11.39
N PRO A 302 -3.38 -18.25 -11.31
CA PRO A 302 -4.24 -18.25 -12.50
C PRO A 302 -4.03 -17.00 -13.38
N GLN A 303 -4.10 -17.16 -14.68
CA GLN A 303 -3.86 -16.07 -15.64
C GLN A 303 -4.86 -14.92 -15.50
N ASP A 304 -6.10 -15.21 -15.15
CA ASP A 304 -7.14 -14.22 -14.90
C ASP A 304 -6.79 -13.35 -13.67
N VAL A 305 -6.22 -13.94 -12.62
CA VAL A 305 -5.68 -13.20 -11.46
C VAL A 305 -4.56 -12.25 -11.89
N VAL A 306 -3.62 -12.73 -12.72
CA VAL A 306 -2.52 -11.90 -13.26
C VAL A 306 -3.07 -10.70 -14.03
N LEU A 307 -4.09 -10.92 -14.88
CA LEU A 307 -4.72 -9.85 -15.68
C LEU A 307 -5.47 -8.85 -14.78
N ARG A 308 -6.22 -9.33 -13.77
CA ARG A 308 -6.90 -8.46 -12.79
C ARG A 308 -5.89 -7.61 -12.00
N GLN A 309 -4.77 -8.18 -11.58
CA GLN A 309 -3.74 -7.42 -10.87
C GLN A 309 -3.11 -6.32 -11.74
N LYS A 310 -2.90 -6.57 -13.04
CA LYS A 310 -2.45 -5.53 -13.99
C LYS A 310 -3.52 -4.44 -14.17
N TYR A 311 -4.79 -4.83 -14.26
CA TYR A 311 -5.92 -3.89 -14.30
C TYR A 311 -5.94 -3.00 -13.05
N LEU A 312 -5.86 -3.59 -11.85
CA LEU A 312 -5.91 -2.86 -10.59
C LEU A 312 -4.74 -1.89 -10.43
N LEU A 313 -3.52 -2.26 -10.85
CA LEU A 313 -2.37 -1.36 -10.87
C LEU A 313 -2.56 -0.16 -11.81
N CYS A 314 -3.39 -0.31 -12.86
CA CYS A 314 -3.72 0.78 -13.78
C CYS A 314 -4.93 1.61 -13.33
N HIS A 315 -5.59 1.22 -12.23
CA HIS A 315 -6.85 1.84 -11.78
C HIS A 315 -6.61 2.90 -10.68
N PRO A 316 -6.70 4.22 -11.00
CA PRO A 316 -6.34 5.28 -10.05
C PRO A 316 -7.16 5.27 -8.76
N ARG A 317 -8.47 4.89 -8.83
CA ARG A 317 -9.35 4.84 -7.65
C ARG A 317 -8.94 3.73 -6.69
N HIS A 318 -8.58 2.54 -7.22
CA HIS A 318 -8.04 1.45 -6.42
C HIS A 318 -6.77 1.89 -5.68
N LEU A 319 -5.80 2.46 -6.41
CA LEU A 319 -4.54 2.94 -5.81
C LEU A 319 -4.75 4.08 -4.82
N SER A 320 -5.77 4.93 -5.00
CA SER A 320 -6.15 5.92 -3.99
C SER A 320 -6.56 5.27 -2.67
N SER A 321 -7.31 4.16 -2.71
CA SER A 321 -7.71 3.43 -1.49
C SER A 321 -6.52 2.69 -0.87
N VAL A 322 -5.57 2.20 -1.69
CA VAL A 322 -4.28 1.65 -1.21
C VAL A 322 -3.51 2.71 -0.43
N VAL A 323 -3.42 3.93 -0.97
CA VAL A 323 -2.75 5.07 -0.29
C VAL A 323 -3.44 5.38 1.04
N ASP A 324 -4.79 5.40 1.07
CA ASP A 324 -5.53 5.72 2.28
C ASP A 324 -5.36 4.64 3.38
N GLU A 325 -5.39 3.34 3.04
CA GLU A 325 -5.12 2.28 4.02
C GLU A 325 -3.73 2.43 4.65
N HIS A 326 -2.72 2.84 3.85
CA HIS A 326 -1.38 3.10 4.38
C HIS A 326 -1.31 4.39 5.20
N HIS A 327 -2.09 5.40 4.83
CA HIS A 327 -2.09 6.69 5.51
C HIS A 327 -2.72 6.60 6.91
N PHE A 328 -3.88 5.93 7.03
CA PHE A 328 -4.65 5.82 8.27
C PHE A 328 -4.25 4.65 9.16
N ILE A 329 -3.05 4.08 8.95
CA ILE A 329 -2.57 2.94 9.74
C ILE A 329 -2.33 3.26 11.23
N ASN A 330 -1.94 4.51 11.55
CA ASN A 330 -1.74 4.94 12.94
C ASN A 330 -3.04 4.92 13.74
N GLU A 331 -4.14 5.37 13.13
CA GLU A 331 -5.49 5.33 13.70
C GLU A 331 -5.91 3.87 13.92
N THR A 332 -5.69 3.02 12.94
CA THR A 332 -5.91 1.56 13.05
C THR A 332 -5.17 0.96 14.24
N PHE A 333 -3.88 1.27 14.41
CA PHE A 333 -3.10 0.80 15.56
C PHE A 333 -3.63 1.36 16.89
N SER A 334 -4.04 2.62 16.91
CA SER A 334 -4.63 3.26 18.09
C SER A 334 -5.93 2.59 18.50
N GLN A 335 -6.84 2.34 17.54
CA GLN A 335 -8.10 1.64 17.77
C GLN A 335 -7.87 0.22 18.30
N MET A 336 -6.95 -0.55 17.69
CA MET A 336 -6.61 -1.91 18.15
C MET A 336 -6.05 -1.92 19.57
N ARG A 337 -5.14 -0.99 19.91
CA ARG A 337 -4.60 -0.89 21.27
C ARG A 337 -5.67 -0.53 22.30
N THR A 338 -6.58 0.36 21.93
CA THR A 338 -7.71 0.75 22.79
C THR A 338 -8.65 -0.43 23.02
N LEU A 339 -9.04 -1.12 21.96
CA LEU A 339 -9.94 -2.28 22.04
C LEU A 339 -9.37 -3.40 22.92
N ARG A 340 -8.10 -3.74 22.76
CA ARG A 340 -7.43 -4.77 23.58
C ARG A 340 -7.31 -4.40 25.05
N LYS A 341 -7.24 -3.11 25.40
CA LYS A 341 -7.29 -2.65 26.80
C LYS A 341 -8.66 -2.81 27.43
N LEU A 342 -9.72 -2.65 26.62
CA LEU A 342 -11.10 -2.74 27.09
C LEU A 342 -11.55 -4.20 27.25
N ARG A 343 -11.16 -5.08 26.32
CA ARG A 343 -11.61 -6.47 26.31
C ARG A 343 -10.52 -7.37 25.70
N SER A 344 -10.29 -8.53 26.32
CA SER A 344 -9.46 -9.57 25.73
C SER A 344 -10.25 -10.42 24.73
N LEU A 345 -9.56 -11.06 23.78
CA LEU A 345 -10.19 -12.06 22.89
C LEU A 345 -10.77 -13.22 23.71
N PRO A 346 -11.95 -13.74 23.36
CA PRO A 346 -12.58 -14.84 24.06
C PRO A 346 -11.72 -16.12 24.00
N SER A 347 -11.62 -16.81 25.13
CA SER A 347 -10.80 -18.02 25.26
C SER A 347 -11.35 -19.26 24.56
N ASN A 348 -12.64 -19.26 24.22
CA ASN A 348 -13.32 -20.36 23.51
C ASN A 348 -13.05 -20.36 21.99
N ILE A 349 -12.47 -19.31 21.43
CA ILE A 349 -12.16 -19.17 20.00
C ILE A 349 -10.81 -19.85 19.71
N SER A 350 -10.76 -20.69 18.67
CA SER A 350 -9.52 -21.31 18.23
C SER A 350 -8.71 -20.32 17.41
N ILE A 351 -7.48 -19.97 17.86
CA ILE A 351 -6.63 -19.00 17.18
C ILE A 351 -5.36 -19.69 16.69
N SER A 352 -5.07 -19.54 15.40
CA SER A 352 -3.80 -19.95 14.77
C SER A 352 -3.11 -18.75 14.17
N VAL A 353 -1.82 -18.58 14.44
CA VAL A 353 -0.95 -17.55 13.84
C VAL A 353 0.05 -18.25 12.95
N LEU A 354 0.16 -17.79 11.72
CA LEU A 354 1.08 -18.29 10.71
C LEU A 354 2.05 -17.18 10.32
N SER A 355 3.34 -17.42 10.50
CA SER A 355 4.40 -16.48 10.18
C SER A 355 5.40 -17.10 9.23
N GLY A 356 5.99 -16.32 8.35
CA GLY A 356 7.15 -16.75 7.55
C GLY A 356 8.45 -16.72 8.37
N ASN A 357 9.55 -17.18 7.77
CA ASN A 357 10.88 -17.01 8.35
C ASN A 357 11.29 -15.54 8.44
N TYR A 358 10.77 -14.76 7.49
CA TYR A 358 10.91 -13.30 7.37
C TYR A 358 9.54 -12.72 7.06
N TYR A 359 9.39 -11.43 7.35
CA TYR A 359 8.21 -10.73 6.83
C TYR A 359 8.26 -10.69 5.30
N ASP A 360 9.40 -10.25 4.74
CA ASP A 360 9.66 -10.24 3.30
C ASP A 360 11.14 -10.56 3.06
N GLU A 361 11.42 -11.59 2.28
CA GLU A 361 12.79 -12.04 2.00
C GLU A 361 13.63 -10.97 1.30
N GLN A 362 13.01 -10.12 0.48
CA GLN A 362 13.69 -9.06 -0.27
C GLN A 362 13.93 -7.80 0.56
N MET A 363 13.34 -7.72 1.76
CA MET A 363 13.43 -6.54 2.61
C MET A 363 14.73 -6.51 3.42
N PRO A 364 15.30 -5.33 3.69
CA PRO A 364 16.48 -5.17 4.54
C PRO A 364 16.34 -5.88 5.90
N SER A 365 17.41 -6.52 6.36
CA SER A 365 17.38 -7.37 7.56
C SER A 365 16.96 -6.63 8.84
N HIS A 366 17.24 -5.33 8.95
CA HIS A 366 16.84 -4.53 10.11
C HIS A 366 15.32 -4.33 10.21
N LEU A 367 14.61 -4.23 9.06
CA LEU A 367 13.15 -4.16 9.01
C LEU A 367 12.53 -5.53 9.36
N ASN A 368 13.07 -6.62 8.82
CA ASN A 368 12.63 -7.97 9.19
C ASN A 368 12.83 -8.27 10.69
N LYS A 369 13.94 -7.83 11.29
CA LYS A 369 14.18 -7.96 12.74
C LYS A 369 13.18 -7.16 13.56
N ALA A 370 12.91 -5.92 13.17
CA ALA A 370 11.92 -5.08 13.85
C ALA A 370 10.50 -5.67 13.74
N TRP A 371 10.14 -6.24 12.58
CA TRP A 371 8.88 -6.98 12.42
C TRP A 371 8.79 -8.17 13.38
N ALA A 372 9.82 -9.01 13.43
CA ALA A 372 9.85 -10.17 14.32
C ALA A 372 9.71 -9.80 15.81
N ILE A 373 10.32 -8.68 16.24
CA ILE A 373 10.13 -8.17 17.61
C ILE A 373 8.67 -7.76 17.84
N GLY A 374 8.08 -7.01 16.89
CA GLY A 374 6.68 -6.60 16.95
C GLY A 374 5.73 -7.79 16.99
N GLU A 375 6.01 -8.82 16.18
CA GLU A 375 5.24 -10.05 16.14
C GLU A 375 5.29 -10.82 17.47
N GLN A 376 6.46 -10.96 18.08
CA GLN A 376 6.60 -11.58 19.40
C GLN A 376 5.80 -10.83 20.48
N LYS A 377 5.79 -9.50 20.43
CA LYS A 377 4.94 -8.69 21.31
C LYS A 377 3.46 -8.90 21.05
N LEU A 378 3.06 -8.96 19.76
CA LEU A 378 1.69 -9.27 19.41
C LEU A 378 1.26 -10.64 19.96
N LEU A 379 2.08 -11.68 19.77
CA LEU A 379 1.82 -13.02 20.30
C LEU A 379 1.64 -13.03 21.83
N SER A 380 2.42 -12.24 22.56
CA SER A 380 2.28 -12.12 24.01
C SER A 380 0.99 -11.47 24.48
N LYS A 381 0.30 -10.71 23.59
CA LYS A 381 -0.99 -10.08 23.86
C LYS A 381 -2.19 -10.97 23.52
N LEU A 382 -1.96 -12.06 22.80
CA LEU A 382 -3.00 -13.03 22.44
C LEU A 382 -3.24 -14.02 23.58
N PRO A 383 -4.42 -14.69 23.63
CA PRO A 383 -4.70 -15.70 24.65
C PRO A 383 -3.66 -16.84 24.68
N PRO A 384 -3.37 -17.46 25.83
CA PRO A 384 -2.33 -18.50 25.94
C PRO A 384 -2.59 -19.75 25.08
N ALA A 385 -3.82 -19.99 24.66
CA ALA A 385 -4.21 -21.12 23.82
C ALA A 385 -3.92 -20.93 22.32
N VAL A 386 -3.29 -19.83 21.93
CA VAL A 386 -2.94 -19.55 20.53
C VAL A 386 -1.88 -20.54 20.04
N GLN A 387 -2.10 -21.07 18.83
CA GLN A 387 -1.13 -21.90 18.13
C GLN A 387 -0.34 -21.06 17.17
N HIS A 388 0.97 -20.95 17.37
CA HIS A 388 1.86 -20.23 16.46
C HIS A 388 2.68 -21.21 15.62
N PHE A 389 2.68 -21.03 14.32
CA PHE A 389 3.40 -21.84 13.34
C PHE A 389 4.32 -20.95 12.50
N VAL A 390 5.61 -21.22 12.55
CA VAL A 390 6.57 -20.63 11.63
C VAL A 390 6.69 -21.52 10.40
N VAL A 391 6.34 -20.98 9.25
CA VAL A 391 6.34 -21.68 7.96
C VAL A 391 7.69 -21.51 7.29
N ASN A 392 8.47 -22.59 7.27
CA ASN A 392 9.81 -22.56 6.67
C ASN A 392 9.77 -22.26 5.16
N GLY A 393 10.61 -21.32 4.72
CA GLY A 393 10.70 -20.88 3.34
C GLY A 393 9.45 -20.14 2.85
N ALA A 394 8.76 -19.49 3.76
CA ALA A 394 7.64 -18.59 3.46
C ALA A 394 7.92 -17.18 3.98
N ASP A 395 7.27 -16.21 3.37
CA ASP A 395 7.27 -14.80 3.71
C ASP A 395 5.85 -14.23 3.63
N ARG A 396 5.70 -12.90 3.55
CA ARG A 396 4.40 -12.23 3.37
C ARG A 396 3.61 -12.69 2.14
N HIS A 397 4.24 -13.36 1.20
CA HIS A 397 3.61 -13.82 -0.04
C HIS A 397 3.05 -15.24 0.06
N MET A 398 3.01 -15.83 1.26
CA MET A 398 2.61 -17.24 1.44
C MET A 398 1.20 -17.57 0.94
N MET A 399 0.27 -16.60 0.90
CA MET A 399 -1.10 -16.82 0.44
C MET A 399 -1.16 -17.38 -0.99
N TYR A 400 -0.23 -16.97 -1.85
CA TYR A 400 -0.20 -17.35 -3.26
C TYR A 400 1.10 -18.06 -3.69
N ARG A 401 2.10 -18.18 -2.79
CA ARG A 401 3.32 -18.96 -3.04
C ARG A 401 3.35 -20.27 -2.27
N LYS A 402 2.71 -20.34 -1.09
CA LYS A 402 2.75 -21.50 -0.20
C LYS A 402 1.46 -21.59 0.63
N PRO A 403 0.29 -21.80 -0.02
CA PRO A 403 -1.02 -21.72 0.61
C PRO A 403 -1.33 -22.87 1.58
N GLU A 404 -0.64 -24.03 1.48
CA GLU A 404 -0.94 -25.27 2.21
C GLU A 404 -1.01 -25.08 3.73
N PRO A 405 -0.09 -24.35 4.41
CA PRO A 405 -0.16 -24.14 5.85
C PRO A 405 -1.42 -23.39 6.28
N ILE A 406 -1.89 -22.45 5.46
CA ILE A 406 -3.11 -21.68 5.72
C ILE A 406 -4.33 -22.62 5.62
N ILE A 407 -4.39 -23.39 4.55
CA ILE A 407 -5.45 -24.38 4.30
C ILE A 407 -5.50 -25.36 5.46
N GLU A 408 -4.35 -25.89 5.89
CA GLU A 408 -4.28 -26.87 6.97
C GLU A 408 -4.73 -26.26 8.32
N ALA A 409 -4.37 -25.00 8.62
CA ALA A 409 -4.82 -24.34 9.83
C ALA A 409 -6.35 -24.19 9.86
N VAL A 410 -6.97 -23.81 8.76
CA VAL A 410 -8.43 -23.72 8.62
C VAL A 410 -9.07 -25.10 8.79
N LEU A 411 -8.59 -26.12 8.07
CA LEU A 411 -9.12 -27.48 8.14
C LEU A 411 -8.99 -28.09 9.55
N ARG A 412 -7.98 -27.72 10.33
CA ARG A 412 -7.81 -28.13 11.71
C ARG A 412 -8.94 -27.59 12.59
N ILE A 413 -9.32 -26.32 12.42
CA ILE A 413 -10.45 -25.70 13.14
C ILE A 413 -11.76 -26.38 12.74
N ILE A 414 -11.99 -26.62 11.44
CA ILE A 414 -13.19 -27.31 10.93
C ILE A 414 -13.31 -28.71 11.54
N ARG A 415 -12.24 -29.52 11.49
CA ARG A 415 -12.21 -30.86 12.05
C ARG A 415 -12.48 -30.88 13.57
N LYS A 416 -11.93 -29.93 14.32
CA LYS A 416 -12.19 -29.78 15.77
C LYS A 416 -13.67 -29.51 16.04
N TRP A 417 -14.27 -28.61 15.28
CA TRP A 417 -15.69 -28.27 15.40
C TRP A 417 -16.62 -29.43 15.03
N GLN A 418 -16.35 -30.16 13.95
CA GLN A 418 -17.11 -31.34 13.55
C GLN A 418 -17.09 -32.44 14.62
N ARG A 419 -15.92 -32.69 15.25
CA ARG A 419 -15.78 -33.63 16.34
C ARG A 419 -16.61 -33.24 17.57
N SER A 420 -16.68 -31.95 17.91
CA SER A 420 -17.48 -31.45 19.01
C SER A 420 -18.99 -31.65 18.79
N LYS A 421 -19.47 -31.50 17.54
CA LYS A 421 -20.85 -31.77 17.16
C LYS A 421 -21.20 -33.30 17.17
N GLY A 422 -20.28 -34.12 16.67
CA GLY A 422 -20.48 -35.57 16.60
C GLY A 422 -20.42 -36.29 17.99
N GLY A 423 -19.71 -35.68 18.95
CA GLY A 423 -19.63 -36.19 20.31
C GLY A 423 -20.88 -35.93 21.17
N GLY A 424 -21.70 -34.93 20.82
CA GLY A 424 -22.96 -34.63 21.49
C GLY A 424 -24.11 -35.58 21.15
N SER A 425 -24.08 -36.21 19.96
CA SER A 425 -25.12 -37.13 19.49
C SER A 425 -25.03 -38.57 20.02
N LYS A 426 -24.02 -38.88 20.85
CA LYS A 426 -23.86 -40.22 21.47
C LYS A 426 -24.21 -40.26 22.97
N LYS A 427 -24.78 -39.19 23.52
CA LYS A 427 -25.15 -39.08 24.95
C LYS A 427 -26.65 -38.89 25.20
N GLU A 428 -27.52 -39.14 24.20
CA GLU A 428 -28.99 -39.30 24.43
C GLU A 428 -29.43 -40.76 24.32
#